data_4e65ff9345bde1aafb07409d5c92d46a
#
_entry.id   4e65ff9345bde1aafb07409d5c92d46a
#
_cell.length_a   1.000
_cell.length_b   1.000
_cell.length_c   1.000
_cell.angle_alpha   90.00
_cell.angle_beta   90.00
_cell.angle_gamma   90.00
#
_symmetry.space_group_name_H-M   'P 1'
#
loop_
_entity.id
_entity.type
_entity.pdbx_description
1 polymer ?
#
loop_
_entity_poly.entity_id
_entity_poly.type
_entity_poly.pdbx_seq_one_letter_code
_entity_poly.pdbx_strand_id
1 'polypeptide(L)'
;PLLMEDLKKQSLRFDTQIIPEMITKVEFSKERGGIHKLWAGDKKILAKSVIISTGASAKYLGLEDEKKYSGGGVSACATCDGFFYRGKEVIVVGGGDTAIEEATYLAKLCSKVTLLVRRGEFRASKAMVHRVNNTPNVEIKLFHELIGIEGENNLVERAVVINNQTKEISKINVLGIFIAIGHKPNTDIFKEQL
;
A
#
# COMPACT_ATOMS: atom_id res chain seq x y z
N PRO A 1 3.57 -1.00 -19.75
CA PRO A 1 2.93 -0.27 -20.85
C PRO A 1 2.44 -1.21 -21.96
N LEU A 2 3.31 -2.03 -22.57
CA LEU A 2 2.92 -2.91 -23.70
C LEU A 2 1.82 -3.92 -23.32
N LEU A 3 1.92 -4.57 -22.16
CA LEU A 3 0.89 -5.51 -21.68
C LEU A 3 -0.48 -4.85 -21.57
N MET A 4 -0.56 -3.62 -21.07
CA MET A 4 -1.84 -2.88 -20.95
C MET A 4 -2.43 -2.55 -22.32
N GLU A 5 -1.59 -2.20 -23.29
CA GLU A 5 -2.03 -1.96 -24.67
C GLU A 5 -2.55 -3.26 -25.33
N ASP A 6 -1.89 -4.38 -25.07
CA ASP A 6 -2.34 -5.66 -25.62
C ASP A 6 -3.65 -6.13 -24.97
N LEU A 7 -3.82 -5.96 -23.65
CA LEU A 7 -5.09 -6.22 -22.95
C LEU A 7 -6.23 -5.33 -23.50
N LYS A 8 -5.92 -4.05 -23.76
CA LYS A 8 -6.87 -3.12 -24.38
C LYS A 8 -7.30 -3.58 -25.77
N LYS A 9 -6.33 -3.94 -26.64
CA LYS A 9 -6.60 -4.48 -27.98
C LYS A 9 -7.46 -5.76 -27.91
N GLN A 10 -7.15 -6.65 -26.96
CA GLN A 10 -7.92 -7.87 -26.74
C GLN A 10 -9.38 -7.56 -26.38
N SER A 11 -9.61 -6.62 -25.47
CA SER A 11 -10.96 -6.18 -25.09
C SER A 11 -11.75 -5.61 -26.28
N LEU A 12 -11.09 -4.73 -27.05
CA LEU A 12 -11.71 -4.10 -28.24
C LEU A 12 -12.14 -5.10 -29.31
N ARG A 13 -11.53 -6.29 -29.39
CA ARG A 13 -11.92 -7.36 -30.33
C ARG A 13 -13.32 -7.91 -30.06
N PHE A 14 -13.87 -7.65 -28.88
CA PHE A 14 -15.22 -8.07 -28.45
C PHE A 14 -16.18 -6.89 -28.39
N ASP A 15 -15.96 -5.87 -29.21
CA ASP A 15 -16.79 -4.65 -29.30
C ASP A 15 -16.95 -3.89 -27.98
N THR A 16 -15.97 -4.05 -27.05
CA THR A 16 -15.96 -3.34 -25.79
C THR A 16 -15.71 -1.84 -26.02
N GLN A 17 -16.59 -0.99 -25.52
CA GLN A 17 -16.40 0.45 -25.52
C GLN A 17 -15.59 0.85 -24.29
N ILE A 18 -14.44 1.50 -24.49
CA ILE A 18 -13.60 2.03 -23.43
C ILE A 18 -13.84 3.53 -23.32
N ILE A 19 -14.32 3.97 -22.16
CA ILE A 19 -14.55 5.38 -21.84
C ILE A 19 -13.44 5.81 -20.87
N PRO A 20 -12.47 6.65 -21.30
CA PRO A 20 -11.33 7.06 -20.47
C PRO A 20 -11.72 8.20 -19.51
N GLU A 21 -12.82 8.03 -18.79
CA GLU A 21 -13.35 9.03 -17.85
C GLU A 21 -13.57 8.39 -16.48
N MET A 22 -13.46 9.19 -15.45
CA MET A 22 -13.71 8.75 -14.07
C MET A 22 -15.22 8.68 -13.81
N ILE A 23 -15.66 7.58 -13.21
CA ILE A 23 -17.01 7.49 -12.69
C ILE A 23 -17.10 8.31 -11.40
N THR A 24 -17.93 9.34 -11.40
CA THR A 24 -18.07 10.29 -10.28
C THR A 24 -19.31 10.05 -9.43
N LYS A 25 -20.31 9.35 -9.98
CA LYS A 25 -21.56 9.04 -9.28
C LYS A 25 -22.15 7.72 -9.78
N VAL A 26 -22.79 6.99 -8.88
CA VAL A 26 -23.57 5.80 -9.20
C VAL A 26 -24.95 5.86 -8.52
N GLU A 27 -25.91 5.23 -9.13
CA GLU A 27 -27.23 4.94 -8.55
C GLU A 27 -27.61 3.50 -8.94
N PHE A 28 -27.55 2.59 -7.96
CA PHE A 28 -27.93 1.20 -8.20
C PHE A 28 -29.42 1.01 -8.02
N SER A 29 -30.05 0.32 -8.97
CA SER A 29 -31.44 -0.11 -8.82
C SER A 29 -31.54 -1.13 -7.69
N LYS A 30 -32.54 -0.97 -6.83
CA LYS A 30 -32.92 -1.94 -5.78
C LYS A 30 -33.84 -3.04 -6.32
N GLU A 31 -34.41 -2.85 -7.50
CA GLU A 31 -35.30 -3.82 -8.14
C GLU A 31 -34.49 -4.87 -8.89
N ARG A 32 -34.89 -6.13 -8.80
CA ARG A 32 -34.29 -7.22 -9.56
C ARG A 32 -34.48 -6.99 -11.06
N GLY A 33 -33.36 -6.93 -11.80
CA GLY A 33 -33.38 -6.64 -13.25
C GLY A 33 -33.58 -5.16 -13.60
N GLY A 34 -33.57 -4.28 -12.60
CA GLY A 34 -33.63 -2.84 -12.80
C GLY A 34 -32.33 -2.28 -13.42
N ILE A 35 -32.42 -1.06 -13.94
CA ILE A 35 -31.31 -0.40 -14.62
C ILE A 35 -30.47 0.41 -13.63
N HIS A 36 -29.18 0.11 -13.57
CA HIS A 36 -28.19 0.89 -12.84
C HIS A 36 -27.78 2.12 -13.66
N LYS A 37 -27.48 3.21 -12.96
CA LYS A 37 -27.06 4.47 -13.57
C LYS A 37 -25.68 4.85 -13.05
N LEU A 38 -24.80 5.22 -13.98
CA LEU A 38 -23.44 5.68 -13.66
C LEU A 38 -23.17 6.99 -14.40
N TRP A 39 -22.35 7.85 -13.83
CA TRP A 39 -21.97 9.10 -14.46
C TRP A 39 -20.45 9.17 -14.60
N ALA A 40 -20.02 9.40 -15.85
CA ALA A 40 -18.65 9.71 -16.22
C ALA A 40 -18.63 11.18 -16.69
N GLY A 41 -18.22 12.10 -15.80
CA GLY A 41 -18.45 13.53 -16.01
C GLY A 41 -19.97 13.82 -16.21
N ASP A 42 -20.31 14.49 -17.30
CA ASP A 42 -21.71 14.78 -17.65
C ASP A 42 -22.44 13.62 -18.38
N LYS A 43 -21.69 12.60 -18.77
CA LYS A 43 -22.23 11.46 -19.50
C LYS A 43 -22.89 10.46 -18.57
N LYS A 44 -24.19 10.23 -18.76
CA LYS A 44 -24.95 9.20 -18.06
C LYS A 44 -24.87 7.87 -18.81
N ILE A 45 -24.52 6.80 -18.11
CA ILE A 45 -24.43 5.44 -18.61
C ILE A 45 -25.51 4.60 -17.92
N LEU A 46 -26.26 3.83 -18.69
CA LEU A 46 -27.27 2.89 -18.21
C LEU A 46 -26.75 1.46 -18.37
N ALA A 47 -26.83 0.67 -17.31
CA ALA A 47 -26.32 -0.70 -17.31
C ALA A 47 -27.30 -1.66 -16.63
N LYS A 48 -27.46 -2.85 -17.18
CA LYS A 48 -28.24 -3.95 -16.57
C LYS A 48 -27.45 -4.66 -15.48
N SER A 49 -26.11 -4.62 -15.56
CA SER A 49 -25.18 -5.16 -14.56
C SER A 49 -23.92 -4.30 -14.50
N VAL A 50 -23.26 -4.28 -13.35
CA VAL A 50 -22.04 -3.51 -13.12
C VAL A 50 -21.01 -4.41 -12.44
N ILE A 51 -19.79 -4.42 -12.96
CA ILE A 51 -18.62 -5.03 -12.32
C ILE A 51 -17.77 -3.91 -11.72
N ILE A 52 -17.57 -3.95 -10.41
CA ILE A 52 -16.78 -2.96 -9.68
C ILE A 52 -15.34 -3.45 -9.61
N SER A 53 -14.43 -2.73 -10.24
CA SER A 53 -12.98 -3.05 -10.27
C SER A 53 -12.16 -1.81 -9.96
N THR A 54 -12.54 -1.08 -8.90
CA THR A 54 -11.95 0.23 -8.55
C THR A 54 -10.64 0.12 -7.78
N GLY A 55 -10.22 -1.10 -7.40
CA GLY A 55 -8.97 -1.34 -6.69
C GLY A 55 -8.95 -0.76 -5.27
N ALA A 56 -7.75 -0.54 -4.77
CA ALA A 56 -7.50 0.02 -3.45
C ALA A 56 -6.27 0.92 -3.47
N SER A 57 -6.22 1.88 -2.57
CA SER A 57 -5.10 2.79 -2.37
C SER A 57 -4.32 2.41 -1.11
N ALA A 58 -3.00 2.44 -1.18
CA ALA A 58 -2.17 2.22 0.00
C ALA A 58 -2.45 3.29 1.06
N LYS A 59 -2.45 2.88 2.32
CA LYS A 59 -2.52 3.80 3.45
C LYS A 59 -1.13 4.28 3.80
N TYR A 60 -1.03 5.56 4.13
CA TYR A 60 0.16 6.22 4.63
C TYR A 60 -0.06 6.70 6.07
N LEU A 61 1.01 7.03 6.78
CA LEU A 61 0.94 7.53 8.16
C LEU A 61 0.41 8.96 8.23
N GLY A 62 0.53 9.71 7.14
CA GLY A 62 0.15 11.12 7.04
C GLY A 62 1.29 12.08 7.41
N LEU A 63 2.54 11.61 7.43
CA LEU A 63 3.71 12.45 7.60
C LEU A 63 3.96 13.25 6.32
N GLU A 64 4.31 14.54 6.45
CA GLU A 64 4.65 15.39 5.29
C GLU A 64 5.84 14.81 4.51
N ASP A 65 6.80 14.23 5.22
CA ASP A 65 7.99 13.60 4.65
C ASP A 65 7.68 12.42 3.72
N GLU A 66 6.58 11.69 3.94
CA GLU A 66 6.20 10.57 3.06
C GLU A 66 6.03 11.02 1.62
N LYS A 67 5.44 12.19 1.39
CA LYS A 67 5.26 12.75 0.04
C LYS A 67 6.58 13.23 -0.54
N LYS A 68 7.41 13.89 0.28
CA LYS A 68 8.71 14.41 -0.13
C LYS A 68 9.64 13.31 -0.64
N TYR A 69 9.65 12.18 0.04
CA TYR A 69 10.54 11.05 -0.25
C TYR A 69 9.85 9.93 -1.06
N SER A 70 8.63 10.14 -1.56
CA SER A 70 7.94 9.18 -2.41
C SER A 70 8.74 8.92 -3.69
N GLY A 71 9.07 7.65 -3.96
CA GLY A 71 9.97 7.27 -5.06
C GLY A 71 11.46 7.52 -4.79
N GLY A 72 11.82 8.24 -3.72
CA GLY A 72 13.20 8.48 -3.28
C GLY A 72 13.59 7.73 -2.01
N GLY A 73 12.82 6.71 -1.64
CA GLY A 73 13.09 5.88 -0.45
C GLY A 73 11.84 5.48 0.29
N VAL A 74 10.71 6.16 0.10
CA VAL A 74 9.42 5.76 0.68
C VAL A 74 8.58 5.04 -0.35
N SER A 75 8.11 3.85 0.00
CA SER A 75 7.25 2.98 -0.81
C SER A 75 6.15 2.34 0.04
N ALA A 76 5.09 1.87 -0.61
CA ALA A 76 4.04 1.04 -0.02
C ALA A 76 3.90 -0.31 -0.74
N CYS A 77 4.94 -0.74 -1.47
CA CYS A 77 4.94 -1.99 -2.23
C CYS A 77 6.34 -2.60 -2.27
N ALA A 78 6.61 -3.55 -1.38
CA ALA A 78 7.90 -4.23 -1.33
C ALA A 78 8.22 -5.03 -2.60
N THR A 79 7.22 -5.66 -3.20
CA THR A 79 7.41 -6.42 -4.46
C THR A 79 7.67 -5.53 -5.66
N CYS A 80 7.19 -4.28 -5.65
CA CYS A 80 7.43 -3.31 -6.72
C CYS A 80 8.85 -2.73 -6.64
N ASP A 81 9.25 -2.30 -5.44
CA ASP A 81 10.41 -1.44 -5.27
C ASP A 81 11.57 -2.12 -4.51
N GLY A 82 11.34 -3.26 -3.87
CA GLY A 82 12.34 -3.93 -3.01
C GLY A 82 13.65 -4.26 -3.72
N PHE A 83 13.61 -4.50 -5.04
CA PHE A 83 14.81 -4.79 -5.81
C PHE A 83 15.85 -3.65 -5.79
N PHE A 84 15.40 -2.39 -5.73
CA PHE A 84 16.29 -1.22 -5.67
C PHE A 84 17.08 -1.11 -4.36
N TYR A 85 16.65 -1.87 -3.33
CA TYR A 85 17.26 -1.89 -2.00
C TYR A 85 18.07 -3.15 -1.73
N ARG A 86 18.45 -3.90 -2.77
CA ARG A 86 19.29 -5.08 -2.63
C ARG A 86 20.60 -4.76 -1.90
N GLY A 87 20.91 -5.53 -0.84
CA GLY A 87 22.10 -5.34 0.00
C GLY A 87 22.08 -4.11 0.90
N LYS A 88 20.97 -3.36 0.95
CA LYS A 88 20.81 -2.16 1.78
C LYS A 88 20.00 -2.46 3.04
N GLU A 89 20.06 -1.55 4.02
CA GLU A 89 19.21 -1.60 5.20
C GLU A 89 17.89 -0.85 4.93
N VAL A 90 16.77 -1.43 5.35
CA VAL A 90 15.43 -0.87 5.14
C VAL A 90 14.56 -1.01 6.40
N ILE A 91 13.52 -0.20 6.45
CA ILE A 91 12.46 -0.28 7.45
C ILE A 91 11.17 -0.76 6.80
N VAL A 92 10.40 -1.58 7.52
CA VAL A 92 8.99 -1.87 7.24
C VAL A 92 8.16 -1.37 8.42
N VAL A 93 7.10 -0.62 8.13
CA VAL A 93 6.19 -0.09 9.15
C VAL A 93 4.86 -0.82 9.09
N GLY A 94 4.52 -1.54 10.15
CA GLY A 94 3.25 -2.27 10.25
C GLY A 94 3.34 -3.49 11.17
N GLY A 95 2.21 -4.06 11.53
CA GLY A 95 2.14 -5.23 12.43
C GLY A 95 1.07 -6.26 12.04
N GLY A 96 0.55 -6.19 10.82
CA GLY A 96 -0.37 -7.17 10.23
C GLY A 96 0.34 -8.15 9.30
N ASP A 97 -0.42 -9.08 8.72
CA ASP A 97 0.11 -10.11 7.79
C ASP A 97 0.88 -9.46 6.63
N THR A 98 0.36 -8.40 6.02
CA THR A 98 1.03 -7.66 4.93
C THR A 98 2.41 -7.16 5.35
N ALA A 99 2.54 -6.57 6.54
CA ALA A 99 3.82 -6.06 7.01
C ALA A 99 4.87 -7.17 7.20
N ILE A 100 4.44 -8.31 7.72
CA ILE A 100 5.32 -9.48 7.88
C ILE A 100 5.68 -10.07 6.52
N GLU A 101 4.73 -10.16 5.59
CA GLU A 101 4.97 -10.65 4.24
C GLU A 101 6.01 -9.76 3.52
N GLU A 102 5.84 -8.45 3.56
CA GLU A 102 6.78 -7.49 2.99
C GLU A 102 8.15 -7.55 3.68
N ALA A 103 8.20 -7.61 5.01
CA ALA A 103 9.45 -7.73 5.75
C ALA A 103 10.23 -9.01 5.40
N THR A 104 9.54 -10.15 5.34
CA THR A 104 10.17 -11.44 4.98
C THR A 104 10.53 -11.53 3.50
N TYR A 105 9.83 -10.82 2.62
CA TYR A 105 10.23 -10.68 1.22
C TYR A 105 11.49 -9.83 1.09
N LEU A 106 11.51 -8.65 1.71
CA LEU A 106 12.67 -7.74 1.71
C LEU A 106 13.90 -8.37 2.36
N ALA A 107 13.72 -9.20 3.37
CA ALA A 107 14.82 -9.93 4.01
C ALA A 107 15.63 -10.83 3.05
N LYS A 108 15.01 -11.26 1.94
CA LYS A 108 15.71 -12.02 0.88
C LYS A 108 16.57 -11.14 -0.03
N LEU A 109 16.34 -9.85 -0.03
CA LEU A 109 17.00 -8.88 -0.91
C LEU A 109 17.96 -7.98 -0.14
N CYS A 110 17.54 -7.51 1.02
CA CYS A 110 18.21 -6.50 1.82
C CYS A 110 19.19 -7.12 2.82
N SER A 111 20.20 -6.37 3.23
CA SER A 111 21.14 -6.81 4.26
C SER A 111 20.50 -6.90 5.64
N LYS A 112 19.58 -5.96 5.93
CA LYS A 112 18.84 -5.92 7.19
C LYS A 112 17.47 -5.28 6.95
N VAL A 113 16.44 -5.80 7.64
CA VAL A 113 15.09 -5.24 7.68
C VAL A 113 14.74 -4.92 9.13
N THR A 114 14.38 -3.69 9.44
CA THR A 114 13.84 -3.30 10.75
C THR A 114 12.32 -3.21 10.65
N LEU A 115 11.60 -4.07 11.36
CA LEU A 115 10.13 -4.08 11.37
C LEU A 115 9.61 -3.28 12.57
N LEU A 116 9.00 -2.13 12.31
CA LEU A 116 8.42 -1.27 13.33
C LEU A 116 6.96 -1.66 13.59
N VAL A 117 6.66 -2.04 14.81
CA VAL A 117 5.32 -2.44 15.25
C VAL A 117 4.87 -1.49 16.36
N ARG A 118 3.83 -0.71 16.10
CA ARG A 118 3.30 0.29 17.05
C ARG A 118 2.83 -0.29 18.39
N ARG A 119 2.39 -1.54 18.39
CA ARG A 119 1.86 -2.25 19.57
C ARG A 119 2.91 -3.20 20.14
N GLY A 120 2.63 -3.73 21.35
CA GLY A 120 3.42 -4.80 21.96
C GLY A 120 3.19 -6.18 21.37
N GLU A 121 2.24 -6.30 20.43
CA GLU A 121 1.88 -7.55 19.77
C GLU A 121 1.55 -7.34 18.30
N PHE A 122 1.71 -8.38 17.53
CA PHE A 122 1.29 -8.41 16.14
C PHE A 122 -0.23 -8.61 16.01
N ARG A 123 -0.81 -8.02 14.96
CA ARG A 123 -2.18 -8.30 14.53
C ARG A 123 -2.21 -9.41 13.46
N ALA A 124 -1.06 -9.89 13.08
CA ALA A 124 -0.86 -10.93 12.09
C ALA A 124 -1.25 -12.32 12.62
N SER A 125 -1.48 -13.25 11.71
CA SER A 125 -1.71 -14.65 12.03
C SER A 125 -0.49 -15.26 12.73
N LYS A 126 -0.72 -16.25 13.59
CA LYS A 126 0.35 -16.96 14.31
C LYS A 126 1.41 -17.55 13.38
N ALA A 127 0.98 -18.04 12.21
CA ALA A 127 1.89 -18.59 11.20
C ALA A 127 2.85 -17.51 10.65
N MET A 128 2.35 -16.29 10.41
CA MET A 128 3.17 -15.19 9.93
C MET A 128 4.11 -14.67 11.02
N VAL A 129 3.66 -14.59 12.27
CA VAL A 129 4.51 -14.24 13.41
C VAL A 129 5.64 -15.25 13.59
N HIS A 130 5.33 -16.55 13.51
CA HIS A 130 6.36 -17.59 13.53
C HIS A 130 7.38 -17.42 12.39
N ARG A 131 6.92 -17.10 11.19
CA ARG A 131 7.80 -16.87 10.04
C ARG A 131 8.78 -15.72 10.28
N VAL A 132 8.29 -14.55 10.71
CA VAL A 132 9.15 -13.38 10.91
C VAL A 132 10.15 -13.57 12.04
N ASN A 133 9.76 -14.24 13.12
CA ASN A 133 10.65 -14.57 14.23
C ASN A 133 11.80 -15.51 13.82
N ASN A 134 11.60 -16.31 12.78
CA ASN A 134 12.62 -17.21 12.23
C ASN A 134 13.34 -16.63 11.00
N THR A 135 13.23 -15.33 10.74
CA THR A 135 13.93 -14.67 9.64
C THR A 135 15.14 -13.90 10.21
N PRO A 136 16.39 -14.38 10.01
CA PRO A 136 17.55 -13.95 10.82
C PRO A 136 17.92 -12.48 10.69
N ASN A 137 17.68 -11.86 9.52
CA ASN A 137 18.03 -10.47 9.24
C ASN A 137 16.83 -9.51 9.39
N VAL A 138 15.76 -9.94 10.05
CA VAL A 138 14.65 -9.07 10.46
C VAL A 138 14.77 -8.74 11.94
N GLU A 139 15.01 -7.46 12.26
CA GLU A 139 14.96 -6.94 13.61
C GLU A 139 13.55 -6.41 13.90
N ILE A 140 12.87 -6.95 14.92
CA ILE A 140 11.52 -6.54 15.32
C ILE A 140 11.62 -5.51 16.44
N LYS A 141 11.03 -4.33 16.23
CA LYS A 141 10.90 -3.28 17.24
C LYS A 141 9.44 -3.06 17.60
N LEU A 142 9.01 -3.70 18.70
CA LEU A 142 7.67 -3.49 19.27
C LEU A 142 7.59 -2.12 19.95
N PHE A 143 6.39 -1.54 20.01
CA PHE A 143 6.15 -0.20 20.60
C PHE A 143 6.87 0.94 19.89
N HIS A 144 7.25 0.75 18.61
CA HIS A 144 7.95 1.76 17.84
C HIS A 144 7.10 2.30 16.69
N GLU A 145 7.16 3.62 16.52
CA GLU A 145 6.46 4.35 15.46
C GLU A 145 7.43 5.21 14.67
N LEU A 146 7.24 5.27 13.36
CA LEU A 146 7.93 6.24 12.50
C LEU A 146 7.27 7.61 12.69
N ILE A 147 8.06 8.62 13.04
CA ILE A 147 7.56 9.98 13.30
C ILE A 147 8.18 11.03 12.38
N GLY A 148 9.17 10.67 11.59
CA GLY A 148 9.81 11.55 10.62
C GLY A 148 10.79 10.81 9.73
N ILE A 149 11.17 11.42 8.63
CA ILE A 149 12.11 10.90 7.64
C ILE A 149 13.10 12.00 7.30
N GLU A 150 14.38 11.69 7.34
CA GLU A 150 15.45 12.63 7.00
C GLU A 150 16.24 12.11 5.80
N GLY A 151 16.75 13.03 4.99
CA GLY A 151 17.60 12.75 3.86
C GLY A 151 17.86 13.99 3.01
N GLU A 152 18.65 13.81 1.97
CA GLU A 152 19.05 14.86 1.05
C GLU A 152 18.62 14.55 -0.38
N ASN A 153 18.47 15.57 -1.21
CA ASN A 153 18.13 15.44 -2.64
C ASN A 153 16.91 14.54 -2.91
N ASN A 154 15.89 14.59 -2.04
CA ASN A 154 14.71 13.72 -2.04
C ASN A 154 15.02 12.22 -1.88
N LEU A 155 16.20 11.86 -1.37
CA LEU A 155 16.55 10.48 -1.04
C LEU A 155 16.56 10.28 0.47
N VAL A 156 16.00 9.15 0.92
CA VAL A 156 15.99 8.76 2.34
C VAL A 156 17.38 8.36 2.80
N GLU A 157 17.80 8.87 3.96
CA GLU A 157 19.03 8.47 4.66
C GLU A 157 18.76 7.95 6.07
N ARG A 158 17.71 8.45 6.72
CA ARG A 158 17.39 8.11 8.10
C ARG A 158 15.90 8.13 8.37
N ALA A 159 15.46 7.23 9.22
CA ALA A 159 14.14 7.24 9.83
C ALA A 159 14.24 7.78 11.27
N VAL A 160 13.35 8.67 11.64
CA VAL A 160 13.18 9.14 13.02
C VAL A 160 12.07 8.32 13.66
N VAL A 161 12.39 7.61 14.71
CA VAL A 161 11.53 6.60 15.34
C VAL A 161 11.36 6.92 16.82
N ILE A 162 10.15 6.79 17.33
CA ILE A 162 9.83 6.94 18.74
C ILE A 162 9.43 5.59 19.35
N ASN A 163 9.94 5.27 20.51
CA ASN A 163 9.35 4.25 21.37
C ASN A 163 8.17 4.88 22.11
N ASN A 164 6.96 4.41 21.83
CA ASN A 164 5.74 5.03 22.37
C ASN A 164 5.48 4.73 23.84
N GLN A 165 6.25 3.82 24.45
CA GLN A 165 6.24 3.53 25.88
C GLN A 165 7.21 4.44 26.65
N THR A 166 8.49 4.42 26.26
CA THR A 166 9.56 5.18 26.94
C THR A 166 9.64 6.63 26.50
N LYS A 167 8.99 6.99 25.37
CA LYS A 167 9.08 8.29 24.69
C LYS A 167 10.49 8.63 24.16
N GLU A 168 11.38 7.67 24.16
CA GLU A 168 12.71 7.81 23.58
C GLU A 168 12.61 7.95 22.06
N ILE A 169 13.30 8.96 21.52
CA ILE A 169 13.42 9.19 20.09
C ILE A 169 14.81 8.74 19.64
N SER A 170 14.86 7.98 18.57
CA SER A 170 16.11 7.51 17.96
C SER A 170 16.10 7.68 16.45
N LYS A 171 17.27 7.67 15.84
CA LYS A 171 17.43 7.71 14.38
C LYS A 171 18.03 6.40 13.91
N ILE A 172 17.47 5.84 12.85
CA ILE A 172 17.95 4.60 12.22
C ILE A 172 18.38 4.94 10.80
N ASN A 173 19.64 4.67 10.48
CA ASN A 173 20.16 4.86 9.12
C ASN A 173 19.56 3.79 8.20
N VAL A 174 18.85 4.20 7.18
CA VAL A 174 18.21 3.32 6.18
C VAL A 174 18.06 4.06 4.88
N LEU A 175 18.03 3.33 3.79
CA LEU A 175 17.86 3.89 2.45
C LEU A 175 16.43 3.66 1.89
N GLY A 176 15.62 2.83 2.56
CA GLY A 176 14.25 2.57 2.17
C GLY A 176 13.32 2.39 3.36
N ILE A 177 12.10 2.89 3.23
CA ILE A 177 11.02 2.80 4.22
C ILE A 177 9.77 2.31 3.51
N PHE A 178 9.26 1.14 3.91
CA PHE A 178 8.09 0.51 3.33
C PHE A 178 6.91 0.64 4.30
N ILE A 179 5.86 1.35 3.87
CA ILE A 179 4.67 1.61 4.68
C ILE A 179 3.66 0.49 4.44
N ALA A 180 3.61 -0.50 5.32
CA ALA A 180 2.80 -1.71 5.21
C ALA A 180 1.65 -1.73 6.23
N ILE A 181 0.87 -0.64 6.31
CA ILE A 181 -0.24 -0.47 7.26
C ILE A 181 -1.61 -0.79 6.65
N GLY A 182 -1.62 -1.39 5.46
CA GLY A 182 -2.81 -1.84 4.74
C GLY A 182 -3.28 -0.91 3.65
N HIS A 183 -4.42 -1.24 3.06
CA HIS A 183 -5.02 -0.53 1.94
C HIS A 183 -6.43 -0.04 2.29
N LYS A 184 -6.87 1.00 1.61
CA LYS A 184 -8.25 1.47 1.62
C LYS A 184 -8.89 1.12 0.28
N PRO A 185 -9.96 0.31 0.24
CA PRO A 185 -10.72 0.08 -0.99
C PRO A 185 -11.27 1.38 -1.56
N ASN A 186 -11.20 1.54 -2.89
CA ASN A 186 -11.72 2.72 -3.58
C ASN A 186 -13.22 2.57 -3.84
N THR A 187 -13.99 2.46 -2.77
CA THR A 187 -15.44 2.14 -2.79
C THR A 187 -16.31 3.28 -2.24
N ASP A 188 -15.73 4.44 -1.98
CA ASP A 188 -16.46 5.55 -1.34
C ASP A 188 -17.69 6.01 -2.15
N ILE A 189 -17.66 5.91 -3.50
CA ILE A 189 -18.79 6.27 -4.37
C ILE A 189 -19.98 5.30 -4.28
N PHE A 190 -19.79 4.13 -3.66
CA PHE A 190 -20.83 3.10 -3.53
C PHE A 190 -21.44 3.07 -2.13
N LYS A 191 -21.01 3.94 -1.21
CA LYS A 191 -21.55 4.00 0.15
C LYS A 191 -23.07 4.12 0.14
N GLU A 192 -23.71 3.43 1.08
CA GLU A 192 -25.16 3.38 1.27
C GLU A 192 -25.93 2.68 0.14
N GLN A 193 -25.25 2.12 -0.86
CA GLN A 193 -25.88 1.42 -1.97
C GLN A 193 -25.49 -0.07 -2.07
N LEU A 194 -24.42 -0.45 -1.36
CA LEU A 194 -23.92 -1.84 -1.26
C LEU A 194 -23.61 -2.18 0.19
#